data_71584571752753c1c0e798feaecfc3ba
#
_entry.id   71584571752753c1c0e798feaecfc3ba
#
_cell.length_a   1.000
_cell.length_b   1.000
_cell.length_c   1.000
_cell.angle_alpha   90.00
_cell.angle_beta   90.00
_cell.angle_gamma   90.00
#
_symmetry.space_group_name_H-M   'P 1'
#
loop_
_entity.id
_entity.type
_entity.pdbx_description
1 polymer ?
#
loop_
_entity_poly.entity_id
_entity_poly.type
_entity_poly.pdbx_seq_one_letter_code
_entity_poly.pdbx_strand_id
1 'polypeptide(L)'
;LIARLVSAIHDTRHPSYIDHSLTDLLRQRIYQTASGYADGNDANTLRCDPMFKLAVGRAPLSEGNDLASGPTLSRLENSVSRKDIYRLARSFVDAFIASYAKAPAVIVLDMDHSEDATHGQQELAFYNAHYGNHCYLPLFLFEGLSGKLITAVLRPGKRPTGKENAAIIGRVLRRLRVAWPETHIILRGDGHFSNPELMALCQTDPNLDFIFGLAGNNVLSPKAKPLLERARALHQTRCVNAQRLGHSEPTTTRMYDDVEYQASSWPQAYRVVVKAEVMA
;
A
#
# COMPACT_ATOMS: atom_id res chain seq x y z
N LEU A 1 -10.24 -12.22 9.53
CA LEU A 1 -9.52 -10.95 9.72
C LEU A 1 -9.95 -10.27 11.04
N ILE A 2 -11.25 -9.99 11.24
CA ILE A 2 -11.74 -9.24 12.43
C ILE A 2 -11.23 -9.81 13.76
N ALA A 3 -11.28 -11.12 13.95
CA ALA A 3 -10.76 -11.74 15.18
C ALA A 3 -9.25 -11.44 15.42
N ARG A 4 -8.45 -11.35 14.36
CA ARG A 4 -7.03 -10.96 14.46
C ARG A 4 -6.88 -9.49 14.83
N LEU A 5 -7.72 -8.61 14.28
CA LEU A 5 -7.71 -7.19 14.61
C LEU A 5 -8.12 -6.96 16.06
N VAL A 6 -9.16 -7.65 16.52
CA VAL A 6 -9.60 -7.63 17.94
C VAL A 6 -8.45 -8.03 18.87
N SER A 7 -7.75 -9.13 18.57
CA SER A 7 -6.63 -9.59 19.40
C SER A 7 -5.40 -8.66 19.39
N ALA A 8 -5.31 -7.75 18.43
CA ALA A 8 -4.23 -6.78 18.34
C ALA A 8 -4.43 -5.57 19.26
N ILE A 9 -5.66 -5.28 19.67
CA ILE A 9 -6.01 -4.14 20.53
C ILE A 9 -6.10 -4.60 21.97
N HIS A 10 -5.46 -3.88 22.88
CA HIS A 10 -5.58 -4.13 24.30
C HIS A 10 -6.80 -3.37 24.85
N ASP A 11 -7.87 -4.12 25.18
CA ASP A 11 -9.07 -3.53 25.77
C ASP A 11 -8.84 -3.25 27.27
N THR A 12 -8.73 -1.97 27.61
CA THR A 12 -8.50 -1.52 28.98
C THR A 12 -9.79 -1.27 29.77
N ARG A 13 -10.95 -1.46 29.15
CA ARG A 13 -12.24 -1.21 29.79
C ARG A 13 -12.53 -2.24 30.90
N HIS A 14 -13.13 -1.79 31.97
CA HIS A 14 -13.55 -2.69 33.06
C HIS A 14 -14.72 -3.56 32.57
N PRO A 15 -14.69 -4.90 32.77
CA PRO A 15 -15.70 -5.81 32.22
C PRO A 15 -17.15 -5.46 32.59
N SER A 16 -17.37 -4.94 33.79
CA SER A 16 -18.73 -4.58 34.28
C SER A 16 -19.36 -3.38 33.59
N TYR A 17 -18.60 -2.63 32.77
CA TYR A 17 -19.06 -1.44 32.04
C TYR A 17 -19.01 -1.63 30.53
N ILE A 18 -18.94 -2.89 30.06
CA ILE A 18 -18.88 -3.19 28.63
C ILE A 18 -20.29 -3.58 28.14
N ASP A 19 -21.00 -2.61 27.55
CA ASP A 19 -22.26 -2.85 26.82
C ASP A 19 -22.03 -3.40 25.41
N HIS A 20 -20.91 -3.01 24.80
CA HIS A 20 -20.51 -3.42 23.46
C HIS A 20 -19.12 -4.04 23.50
N SER A 21 -19.00 -5.29 23.06
CA SER A 21 -17.70 -5.96 22.98
C SER A 21 -16.77 -5.24 21.99
N LEU A 22 -15.45 -5.39 22.15
CA LEU A 22 -14.48 -4.86 21.19
C LEU A 22 -14.72 -5.43 19.78
N THR A 23 -15.18 -6.68 19.69
CA THR A 23 -15.57 -7.32 18.43
C THR A 23 -16.73 -6.59 17.75
N ASP A 24 -17.79 -6.26 18.52
CA ASP A 24 -18.95 -5.54 18.00
C ASP A 24 -18.57 -4.13 17.53
N LEU A 25 -17.77 -3.41 18.33
CA LEU A 25 -17.31 -2.06 17.96
C LEU A 25 -16.50 -2.06 16.67
N LEU A 26 -15.54 -2.98 16.52
CA LEU A 26 -14.75 -3.09 15.29
C LEU A 26 -15.59 -3.53 14.09
N ARG A 27 -16.49 -4.50 14.25
CA ARG A 27 -17.42 -4.90 13.19
C ARG A 27 -18.26 -3.71 12.74
N GLN A 28 -18.89 -3.02 13.67
CA GLN A 28 -19.73 -1.87 13.39
C GLN A 28 -18.94 -0.80 12.63
N ARG A 29 -17.77 -0.40 13.11
CA ARG A 29 -16.95 0.64 12.49
C ARG A 29 -16.48 0.27 11.08
N ILE A 30 -15.99 -0.97 10.92
CA ILE A 30 -15.55 -1.48 9.61
C ILE A 30 -16.71 -1.54 8.62
N TYR A 31 -17.87 -2.04 9.04
CA TYR A 31 -19.02 -2.18 8.14
C TYR A 31 -19.62 -0.83 7.78
N GLN A 32 -19.69 0.13 8.71
CA GLN A 32 -20.11 1.50 8.41
C GLN A 32 -19.20 2.13 7.35
N THR A 33 -17.90 2.11 7.56
CA THR A 33 -16.91 2.65 6.60
C THR A 33 -17.01 1.96 5.24
N ALA A 34 -17.12 0.63 5.20
CA ALA A 34 -17.25 -0.15 3.97
C ALA A 34 -18.57 0.12 3.22
N SER A 35 -19.61 0.56 3.94
CA SER A 35 -20.91 0.95 3.36
C SER A 35 -21.00 2.43 2.97
N GLY A 36 -19.90 3.19 3.09
CA GLY A 36 -19.85 4.61 2.72
C GLY A 36 -20.14 5.59 3.86
N TYR A 37 -20.38 5.11 5.07
CA TYR A 37 -20.62 5.92 6.27
C TYR A 37 -19.32 6.15 7.06
N ALA A 38 -18.45 6.98 6.50
CA ALA A 38 -17.14 7.23 7.10
C ALA A 38 -17.17 8.15 8.33
N ASP A 39 -18.18 9.04 8.42
CA ASP A 39 -18.33 9.94 9.56
C ASP A 39 -18.70 9.16 10.84
N GLY A 40 -18.00 9.44 11.94
CA GLY A 40 -18.30 8.86 13.25
C GLY A 40 -19.70 9.19 13.77
N ASN A 41 -20.28 10.32 13.34
CA ASN A 41 -21.63 10.73 13.74
C ASN A 41 -22.73 9.87 13.11
N ASP A 42 -22.48 9.26 11.95
CA ASP A 42 -23.44 8.35 11.30
C ASP A 42 -23.84 7.19 12.21
N ALA A 43 -22.96 6.78 13.11
CA ALA A 43 -23.22 5.74 14.10
C ALA A 43 -24.44 6.04 14.97
N ASN A 44 -24.77 7.32 15.22
CA ASN A 44 -25.93 7.69 16.03
C ASN A 44 -27.26 7.34 15.35
N THR A 45 -27.32 7.41 14.05
CA THR A 45 -28.48 7.01 13.25
C THR A 45 -28.46 5.52 12.94
N LEU A 46 -27.31 4.98 12.54
CA LEU A 46 -27.15 3.59 12.10
C LEU A 46 -27.22 2.57 13.24
N ARG A 47 -27.07 3.02 14.51
CA ARG A 47 -27.12 2.10 15.68
C ARG A 47 -28.44 1.34 15.78
N CYS A 48 -29.54 1.93 15.31
CA CYS A 48 -30.87 1.33 15.34
C CYS A 48 -31.21 0.56 14.04
N ASP A 49 -30.36 0.66 13.01
CA ASP A 49 -30.60 0.04 11.71
C ASP A 49 -30.59 -1.49 11.80
N PRO A 50 -31.68 -2.18 11.37
CA PRO A 50 -31.78 -3.63 11.47
C PRO A 50 -30.71 -4.38 10.67
N MET A 51 -30.26 -3.85 9.53
CA MET A 51 -29.26 -4.52 8.69
C MET A 51 -27.87 -4.41 9.32
N PHE A 52 -27.52 -3.27 9.90
CA PHE A 52 -26.27 -3.15 10.67
C PHE A 52 -26.28 -3.99 11.94
N LYS A 53 -27.41 -4.07 12.66
CA LYS A 53 -27.57 -4.99 13.81
C LYS A 53 -27.29 -6.44 13.38
N LEU A 54 -27.91 -6.88 12.29
CA LEU A 54 -27.72 -8.22 11.74
C LEU A 54 -26.27 -8.46 11.32
N ALA A 55 -25.63 -7.53 10.63
CA ALA A 55 -24.24 -7.63 10.16
C ALA A 55 -23.25 -7.78 11.34
N VAL A 56 -23.52 -7.11 12.46
CA VAL A 56 -22.71 -7.24 13.71
C VAL A 56 -23.01 -8.54 14.45
N GLY A 57 -24.16 -9.21 14.17
CA GLY A 57 -24.59 -10.45 14.81
C GLY A 57 -25.59 -10.23 15.94
N ARG A 58 -26.31 -9.08 15.94
CA ARG A 58 -27.38 -8.78 16.91
C ARG A 58 -28.75 -9.01 16.29
N ALA A 59 -29.74 -9.25 17.11
CA ALA A 59 -31.13 -9.42 16.68
C ALA A 59 -31.64 -8.10 16.06
N PRO A 60 -32.08 -8.11 14.81
CA PRO A 60 -32.35 -6.86 14.06
C PRO A 60 -33.55 -6.07 14.60
N LEU A 61 -34.57 -6.75 15.08
CA LEU A 61 -35.84 -6.14 15.51
C LEU A 61 -36.00 -6.03 17.01
N SER A 62 -35.00 -6.43 17.83
CA SER A 62 -35.12 -6.35 19.29
C SER A 62 -34.95 -4.89 19.76
N GLU A 63 -35.91 -4.46 20.58
CA GLU A 63 -35.83 -3.18 21.29
C GLU A 63 -34.71 -3.22 22.36
N GLY A 64 -34.04 -2.08 22.57
CA GLY A 64 -32.99 -1.96 23.60
C GLY A 64 -31.65 -2.64 23.25
N ASN A 65 -31.51 -3.25 22.06
CA ASN A 65 -30.30 -3.93 21.64
C ASN A 65 -29.59 -3.16 20.49
N ASP A 66 -29.51 -1.86 20.66
CA ASP A 66 -28.87 -0.97 19.69
C ASP A 66 -27.35 -1.21 19.61
N LEU A 67 -26.75 -0.84 18.48
CA LEU A 67 -25.30 -0.79 18.33
C LEU A 67 -24.71 0.41 19.07
N ALA A 68 -23.40 0.51 19.08
CA ALA A 68 -22.69 1.59 19.76
C ALA A 68 -22.99 2.97 19.14
N SER A 69 -23.10 3.97 19.99
CA SER A 69 -23.23 5.39 19.58
C SER A 69 -21.90 5.96 19.09
N GLY A 70 -21.95 7.08 18.36
CA GLY A 70 -20.76 7.83 17.92
C GLY A 70 -19.76 8.12 19.06
N PRO A 71 -20.19 8.64 20.21
CA PRO A 71 -19.29 8.81 21.36
C PRO A 71 -18.62 7.53 21.86
N THR A 72 -19.27 6.37 21.76
CA THR A 72 -18.68 5.09 22.15
C THR A 72 -17.60 4.64 21.15
N LEU A 73 -17.84 4.80 19.85
CA LEU A 73 -16.82 4.53 18.82
C LEU A 73 -15.66 5.50 18.91
N SER A 74 -15.90 6.80 19.14
CA SER A 74 -14.86 7.79 19.35
C SER A 74 -13.97 7.46 20.56
N ARG A 75 -14.56 7.00 21.68
CA ARG A 75 -13.76 6.52 22.82
C ARG A 75 -12.87 5.33 22.47
N LEU A 76 -13.36 4.38 21.66
CA LEU A 76 -12.53 3.30 21.16
C LEU A 76 -11.36 3.82 20.33
N GLU A 77 -11.63 4.65 19.33
CA GLU A 77 -10.61 5.20 18.44
C GLU A 77 -9.53 5.96 19.20
N ASN A 78 -9.92 6.75 20.21
CA ASN A 78 -8.99 7.51 21.06
C ASN A 78 -8.27 6.67 22.14
N SER A 79 -8.71 5.46 22.42
CA SER A 79 -8.08 4.57 23.42
C SER A 79 -6.93 3.74 22.84
N VAL A 80 -6.83 3.65 21.51
CA VAL A 80 -5.84 2.81 20.82
C VAL A 80 -4.43 3.40 20.95
N SER A 81 -3.51 2.61 21.53
CA SER A 81 -2.13 3.03 21.71
C SER A 81 -1.29 2.83 20.43
N ARG A 82 -0.12 3.49 20.35
CA ARG A 82 0.85 3.26 19.26
C ARG A 82 1.28 1.79 19.13
N LYS A 83 1.31 1.05 20.26
CA LYS A 83 1.61 -0.39 20.24
C LYS A 83 0.48 -1.18 19.60
N ASP A 84 -0.78 -0.79 19.85
CA ASP A 84 -1.94 -1.41 19.22
C ASP A 84 -1.97 -1.16 17.72
N ILE A 85 -1.70 0.08 17.29
CA ILE A 85 -1.60 0.43 15.86
C ILE A 85 -0.54 -0.42 15.16
N TYR A 86 0.63 -0.60 15.78
CA TYR A 86 1.66 -1.48 15.24
C TYR A 86 1.20 -2.95 15.16
N ARG A 87 0.52 -3.45 16.20
CA ARG A 87 -0.05 -4.82 16.21
C ARG A 87 -1.15 -4.99 15.17
N LEU A 88 -1.98 -3.96 14.96
CA LEU A 88 -2.98 -3.96 13.87
C LEU A 88 -2.32 -4.09 12.50
N ALA A 89 -1.33 -3.25 12.19
CA ALA A 89 -0.58 -3.34 10.93
C ALA A 89 0.06 -4.72 10.75
N ARG A 90 0.65 -5.29 11.81
CA ARG A 90 1.21 -6.64 11.80
C ARG A 90 0.14 -7.72 11.59
N SER A 91 -1.07 -7.54 12.13
CA SER A 91 -2.17 -8.50 11.95
C SER A 91 -2.58 -8.68 10.49
N PHE A 92 -2.45 -7.64 9.66
CA PHE A 92 -2.66 -7.74 8.21
C PHE A 92 -1.57 -8.61 7.57
N VAL A 93 -0.30 -8.42 7.91
CA VAL A 93 0.79 -9.27 7.44
C VAL A 93 0.57 -10.74 7.84
N ASP A 94 0.14 -10.97 9.08
CA ASP A 94 -0.16 -12.32 9.58
C ASP A 94 -1.38 -12.95 8.87
N ALA A 95 -2.37 -12.15 8.51
CA ALA A 95 -3.52 -12.59 7.71
C ALA A 95 -3.11 -12.92 6.27
N PHE A 96 -2.25 -12.10 5.66
CA PHE A 96 -1.68 -12.36 4.34
C PHE A 96 -0.90 -13.68 4.33
N ILE A 97 0.02 -13.89 5.27
CA ILE A 97 0.77 -15.15 5.39
C ILE A 97 -0.19 -16.34 5.51
N ALA A 98 -1.19 -16.23 6.39
CA ALA A 98 -2.17 -17.31 6.62
C ALA A 98 -3.12 -17.56 5.43
N SER A 99 -3.15 -16.69 4.43
CA SER A 99 -3.93 -16.88 3.20
C SER A 99 -3.29 -17.84 2.20
N TYR A 100 -2.07 -18.30 2.48
CA TYR A 100 -1.35 -19.27 1.66
C TYR A 100 -1.28 -20.62 2.39
N ALA A 101 -1.65 -21.68 1.69
CA ALA A 101 -1.57 -23.04 2.24
C ALA A 101 -0.11 -23.52 2.42
N LYS A 102 0.81 -23.00 1.60
CA LYS A 102 2.26 -23.26 1.67
C LYS A 102 3.04 -22.01 1.29
N ALA A 103 4.31 -21.93 1.70
CA ALA A 103 5.19 -20.83 1.31
C ALA A 103 5.23 -20.71 -0.23
N PRO A 104 4.98 -19.52 -0.81
CA PRO A 104 5.12 -19.30 -2.25
C PRO A 104 6.60 -19.28 -2.63
N ALA A 105 6.91 -19.69 -3.87
CA ALA A 105 8.29 -19.61 -4.38
C ALA A 105 8.73 -18.15 -4.58
N VAL A 106 7.82 -17.31 -5.08
CA VAL A 106 8.06 -15.88 -5.36
C VAL A 106 6.86 -15.07 -4.93
N ILE A 107 7.09 -13.87 -4.40
CA ILE A 107 6.07 -12.82 -4.20
C ILE A 107 6.59 -11.47 -4.65
N VAL A 108 5.68 -10.62 -5.13
CA VAL A 108 5.99 -9.23 -5.48
C VAL A 108 5.29 -8.32 -4.47
N LEU A 109 6.05 -7.50 -3.76
CA LEU A 109 5.52 -6.50 -2.84
C LEU A 109 5.41 -5.16 -3.55
N ASP A 110 4.20 -4.79 -3.94
CA ASP A 110 3.89 -3.49 -4.50
C ASP A 110 3.72 -2.47 -3.38
N MET A 111 4.51 -1.43 -3.44
CA MET A 111 4.53 -0.34 -2.46
C MET A 111 4.01 0.93 -3.11
N ASP A 112 3.03 1.55 -2.48
CA ASP A 112 2.51 2.83 -2.93
C ASP A 112 2.08 3.72 -1.76
N HIS A 113 2.29 5.04 -1.91
CA HIS A 113 1.74 6.05 -1.01
C HIS A 113 0.50 6.64 -1.67
N SER A 114 -0.61 6.58 -0.96
CA SER A 114 -1.86 7.15 -1.44
C SER A 114 -2.22 8.42 -0.68
N GLU A 115 -2.88 9.35 -1.34
CA GLU A 115 -3.48 10.49 -0.68
C GLU A 115 -4.68 10.06 0.17
N ASP A 116 -4.74 10.57 1.39
CA ASP A 116 -5.89 10.48 2.28
C ASP A 116 -6.22 11.91 2.76
N ALA A 117 -7.11 12.56 2.02
CA ALA A 117 -7.48 13.96 2.22
C ALA A 117 -8.12 14.16 3.61
N THR A 118 -7.64 15.18 4.34
CA THR A 118 -8.16 15.46 5.67
C THR A 118 -9.12 16.65 5.65
N HIS A 119 -10.15 16.58 6.50
CA HIS A 119 -11.11 17.65 6.71
C HIS A 119 -10.88 18.28 8.08
N GLY A 120 -10.66 19.59 8.09
CA GLY A 120 -10.35 20.33 9.31
C GLY A 120 -8.90 20.14 9.79
N GLN A 121 -8.64 20.57 11.03
CA GLN A 121 -7.31 20.48 11.64
C GLN A 121 -7.15 19.10 12.31
N GLN A 122 -6.37 18.23 11.70
CA GLN A 122 -6.04 16.92 12.26
C GLN A 122 -4.54 16.82 12.56
N GLU A 123 -4.20 16.15 13.65
CA GLU A 123 -2.81 15.95 14.05
C GLU A 123 -2.03 15.21 12.94
N LEU A 124 -0.84 15.73 12.60
CA LEU A 124 0.05 15.17 11.56
C LEU A 124 -0.50 15.23 10.14
N ALA A 125 -1.65 15.86 9.90
CA ALA A 125 -2.05 16.27 8.55
C ALA A 125 -1.18 17.45 8.12
N PHE A 126 -0.60 17.39 6.94
CA PHE A 126 0.24 18.45 6.38
C PHE A 126 -0.20 18.77 4.96
N TYR A 127 0.00 20.04 4.58
CA TYR A 127 -0.17 20.43 3.19
C TYR A 127 0.83 19.70 2.31
N ASN A 128 0.30 19.03 1.29
CA ASN A 128 1.09 18.32 0.28
C ASN A 128 0.93 19.03 -1.06
N ALA A 129 2.02 19.63 -1.54
CA ALA A 129 2.00 20.42 -2.77
C ALA A 129 1.72 19.59 -4.04
N HIS A 130 1.98 18.26 -4.01
CA HIS A 130 1.66 17.37 -5.13
C HIS A 130 0.15 17.20 -5.31
N TYR A 131 -0.58 17.09 -4.21
CA TYR A 131 -2.04 16.92 -4.23
C TYR A 131 -2.78 18.25 -4.06
N GLY A 132 -2.11 19.32 -3.63
CA GLY A 132 -2.69 20.64 -3.46
C GLY A 132 -3.61 20.78 -2.24
N ASN A 133 -3.53 19.88 -1.26
CA ASN A 133 -4.38 19.88 -0.06
C ASN A 133 -3.64 19.40 1.19
N HIS A 134 -4.34 19.47 2.35
CA HIS A 134 -3.90 18.83 3.59
C HIS A 134 -4.35 17.37 3.59
N CYS A 135 -3.41 16.47 3.82
CA CYS A 135 -3.67 15.04 3.76
C CYS A 135 -2.77 14.24 4.70
N TYR A 136 -3.08 12.97 4.89
CA TYR A 136 -2.15 11.92 5.25
C TYR A 136 -1.59 11.26 3.99
N LEU A 137 -0.48 10.52 4.14
CA LEU A 137 0.13 9.71 3.08
C LEU A 137 0.31 8.26 3.57
N PRO A 138 -0.78 7.49 3.73
CA PRO A 138 -0.66 6.10 4.08
C PRO A 138 0.19 5.34 3.05
N LEU A 139 1.03 4.43 3.57
CA LEU A 139 1.74 3.46 2.76
C LEU A 139 0.92 2.18 2.69
N PHE A 140 0.57 1.77 1.49
CA PHE A 140 -0.05 0.48 1.19
C PHE A 140 0.98 -0.49 0.63
N LEU A 141 0.90 -1.74 1.10
CA LEU A 141 1.64 -2.85 0.52
C LEU A 141 0.66 -3.91 0.04
N PHE A 142 0.75 -4.23 -1.24
CA PHE A 142 -0.03 -5.30 -1.86
C PHE A 142 0.90 -6.39 -2.42
N GLU A 143 0.41 -7.60 -2.51
CA GLU A 143 1.05 -8.63 -3.32
C GLU A 143 0.62 -8.47 -4.77
N GLY A 144 1.59 -8.17 -5.64
CA GLY A 144 1.36 -7.67 -6.99
C GLY A 144 0.78 -8.68 -7.98
N LEU A 145 0.85 -9.99 -7.71
CA LEU A 145 0.29 -11.03 -8.57
C LEU A 145 -1.15 -11.39 -8.19
N SER A 146 -1.45 -11.41 -6.88
CA SER A 146 -2.77 -11.78 -6.37
C SER A 146 -3.64 -10.58 -5.99
N GLY A 147 -3.09 -9.38 -5.90
CA GLY A 147 -3.78 -8.19 -5.42
C GLY A 147 -4.11 -8.20 -3.91
N LYS A 148 -3.59 -9.17 -3.15
CA LYS A 148 -3.87 -9.26 -1.70
C LYS A 148 -3.19 -8.14 -0.93
N LEU A 149 -3.93 -7.49 -0.03
CA LEU A 149 -3.35 -6.53 0.91
C LEU A 149 -2.42 -7.25 1.89
N ILE A 150 -1.18 -6.77 1.98
CA ILE A 150 -0.19 -7.23 2.95
C ILE A 150 -0.29 -6.41 4.22
N THR A 151 -0.28 -5.08 4.09
CA THR A 151 -0.51 -4.15 5.20
C THR A 151 -0.80 -2.74 4.71
N ALA A 152 -1.36 -1.92 5.60
CA ALA A 152 -1.50 -0.48 5.44
C ALA A 152 -0.90 0.22 6.66
N VAL A 153 -0.14 1.28 6.45
CA VAL A 153 0.50 2.06 7.51
C VAL A 153 0.15 3.53 7.34
N LEU A 154 -0.67 4.06 8.25
CA LEU A 154 -0.97 5.49 8.28
C LEU A 154 0.31 6.29 8.53
N ARG A 155 0.50 7.34 7.73
CA ARG A 155 1.68 8.20 7.80
C ARG A 155 1.27 9.68 7.74
N PRO A 156 2.10 10.57 8.33
CA PRO A 156 1.93 12.02 8.15
C PRO A 156 1.91 12.41 6.67
N GLY A 157 1.24 13.51 6.33
CA GLY A 157 1.15 14.03 4.96
C GLY A 157 2.46 14.51 4.33
N LYS A 158 3.57 14.45 5.06
CA LYS A 158 4.91 14.77 4.56
C LYS A 158 5.50 13.62 3.74
N ARG A 159 6.23 13.97 2.68
CA ARG A 159 7.02 12.99 1.90
C ARG A 159 7.90 12.16 2.85
N PRO A 160 7.83 10.82 2.78
CA PRO A 160 8.64 9.95 3.60
C PRO A 160 10.13 10.04 3.24
N THR A 161 10.96 9.89 4.25
CA THR A 161 12.40 9.70 4.05
C THR A 161 12.71 8.25 3.67
N GLY A 162 13.85 8.02 3.02
CA GLY A 162 14.33 6.66 2.72
C GLY A 162 14.48 5.80 3.97
N LYS A 163 14.94 6.40 5.09
CA LYS A 163 15.07 5.72 6.39
C LYS A 163 13.72 5.24 6.94
N GLU A 164 12.68 6.07 6.83
CA GLU A 164 11.34 5.69 7.27
C GLU A 164 10.78 4.54 6.44
N ASN A 165 10.91 4.62 5.10
CA ASN A 165 10.50 3.54 4.22
C ASN A 165 11.26 2.25 4.52
N ALA A 166 12.57 2.29 4.62
CA ALA A 166 13.40 1.12 4.96
C ALA A 166 13.03 0.53 6.33
N ALA A 167 12.72 1.37 7.32
CA ALA A 167 12.30 0.90 8.64
C ALA A 167 10.95 0.18 8.63
N ILE A 168 9.97 0.66 7.85
CA ILE A 168 8.65 0.02 7.71
C ILE A 168 8.80 -1.29 6.94
N ILE A 169 9.40 -1.24 5.76
CA ILE A 169 9.58 -2.41 4.89
C ILE A 169 10.42 -3.48 5.57
N GLY A 170 11.50 -3.11 6.26
CA GLY A 170 12.32 -4.05 7.01
C GLY A 170 11.56 -4.80 8.12
N ARG A 171 10.53 -4.19 8.73
CA ARG A 171 9.65 -4.91 9.68
C ARG A 171 8.77 -5.94 8.98
N VAL A 172 8.21 -5.59 7.83
CA VAL A 172 7.39 -6.51 7.02
C VAL A 172 8.25 -7.69 6.54
N LEU A 173 9.41 -7.40 5.96
CA LEU A 173 10.35 -8.42 5.47
C LEU A 173 10.76 -9.39 6.58
N ARG A 174 11.15 -8.90 7.75
CA ARG A 174 11.47 -9.77 8.89
C ARG A 174 10.31 -10.69 9.26
N ARG A 175 9.06 -10.21 9.21
CA ARG A 175 7.90 -11.03 9.51
C ARG A 175 7.66 -12.09 8.44
N LEU A 176 7.83 -11.74 7.17
CA LEU A 176 7.74 -12.67 6.04
C LEU A 176 8.84 -13.73 6.11
N ARG A 177 10.09 -13.36 6.41
CA ARG A 177 11.22 -14.30 6.52
C ARG A 177 11.06 -15.32 7.64
N VAL A 178 10.44 -14.95 8.76
CA VAL A 178 10.09 -15.90 9.83
C VAL A 178 9.14 -16.99 9.32
N ALA A 179 8.19 -16.64 8.46
CA ALA A 179 7.22 -17.58 7.93
C ALA A 179 7.72 -18.30 6.66
N TRP A 180 8.46 -17.60 5.82
CA TRP A 180 8.90 -18.02 4.49
C TRP A 180 10.38 -17.68 4.26
N PRO A 181 11.31 -18.42 4.85
CA PRO A 181 12.73 -18.09 4.79
C PRO A 181 13.30 -18.11 3.36
N GLU A 182 12.83 -19.03 2.52
CA GLU A 182 13.37 -19.27 1.18
C GLU A 182 12.59 -18.56 0.05
N THR A 183 11.46 -17.90 0.35
CA THR A 183 10.66 -17.22 -0.66
C THR A 183 11.45 -16.09 -1.31
N HIS A 184 11.54 -16.07 -2.63
CA HIS A 184 12.09 -14.94 -3.35
C HIS A 184 11.13 -13.75 -3.32
N ILE A 185 11.60 -12.60 -2.85
CA ILE A 185 10.78 -11.39 -2.69
C ILE A 185 11.29 -10.33 -3.64
N ILE A 186 10.37 -9.72 -4.41
CA ILE A 186 10.67 -8.58 -5.27
C ILE A 186 9.92 -7.37 -4.71
N LEU A 187 10.65 -6.34 -4.26
CA LEU A 187 10.05 -5.05 -3.91
C LEU A 187 9.82 -4.25 -5.17
N ARG A 188 8.59 -3.79 -5.39
CA ARG A 188 8.25 -2.94 -6.52
C ARG A 188 7.63 -1.63 -6.02
N GLY A 189 8.06 -0.50 -6.58
CA GLY A 189 7.54 0.81 -6.22
C GLY A 189 7.91 1.88 -7.25
N ASP A 190 7.30 3.03 -7.14
CA ASP A 190 7.59 4.19 -7.99
C ASP A 190 8.92 4.87 -7.63
N GLY A 191 9.19 6.04 -8.22
CA GLY A 191 10.41 6.82 -7.98
C GLY A 191 10.58 7.32 -6.54
N HIS A 192 9.55 7.32 -5.72
CA HIS A 192 9.66 7.67 -4.29
C HIS A 192 10.44 6.62 -3.47
N PHE A 193 10.48 5.38 -3.96
CA PHE A 193 11.20 4.27 -3.31
C PHE A 193 12.64 4.12 -3.81
N SER A 194 13.04 4.85 -4.85
CA SER A 194 14.40 4.85 -5.39
C SER A 194 15.36 5.66 -4.50
N ASN A 195 15.63 5.16 -3.30
CA ASN A 195 16.49 5.81 -2.31
C ASN A 195 17.55 4.85 -1.76
N PRO A 196 18.73 5.37 -1.34
CA PRO A 196 19.87 4.55 -0.94
C PRO A 196 19.57 3.59 0.20
N GLU A 197 18.77 4.04 1.18
CA GLU A 197 18.50 3.25 2.38
C GLU A 197 17.65 2.02 2.09
N LEU A 198 16.65 2.14 1.19
CA LEU A 198 15.82 1.01 0.80
C LEU A 198 16.59 0.06 -0.12
N MET A 199 17.39 0.60 -1.05
CA MET A 199 18.27 -0.22 -1.90
C MET A 199 19.29 -1.00 -1.07
N ALA A 200 19.90 -0.35 -0.06
CA ALA A 200 20.83 -1.03 0.86
C ALA A 200 20.13 -2.15 1.65
N LEU A 201 18.88 -1.93 2.09
CA LEU A 201 18.09 -2.98 2.73
C LEU A 201 17.91 -4.19 1.82
N CYS A 202 17.65 -3.98 0.52
CA CYS A 202 17.49 -5.08 -0.42
C CYS A 202 18.77 -5.91 -0.59
N GLN A 203 19.93 -5.31 -0.43
CA GLN A 203 21.22 -6.01 -0.53
C GLN A 203 21.60 -6.88 0.69
N THR A 204 20.84 -6.78 1.77
CA THR A 204 21.10 -7.57 2.98
C THR A 204 20.59 -9.01 2.89
N ASP A 205 19.83 -9.35 1.87
CA ASP A 205 19.15 -10.64 1.72
C ASP A 205 19.29 -11.15 0.28
N PRO A 206 19.93 -12.30 0.02
CA PRO A 206 20.17 -12.82 -1.33
C PRO A 206 18.86 -13.20 -2.07
N ASN A 207 17.76 -13.42 -1.34
CA ASN A 207 16.45 -13.73 -1.89
C ASN A 207 15.55 -12.49 -1.98
N LEU A 208 16.13 -11.28 -2.05
CA LEU A 208 15.42 -10.02 -2.12
C LEU A 208 15.92 -9.17 -3.27
N ASP A 209 15.08 -8.94 -4.26
CA ASP A 209 15.32 -8.02 -5.37
C ASP A 209 14.42 -6.80 -5.29
N PHE A 210 14.70 -5.80 -6.13
CA PHE A 210 13.84 -4.62 -6.24
C PHE A 210 13.69 -4.11 -7.67
N ILE A 211 12.54 -3.49 -7.93
CA ILE A 211 12.23 -2.77 -9.17
C ILE A 211 11.65 -1.42 -8.75
N PHE A 212 12.45 -0.38 -8.77
CA PHE A 212 12.03 0.98 -8.42
C PHE A 212 12.00 1.88 -9.64
N GLY A 213 10.95 2.71 -9.74
CA GLY A 213 10.88 3.74 -10.75
C GLY A 213 12.06 4.72 -10.62
N LEU A 214 12.58 5.20 -11.74
CA LEU A 214 13.63 6.20 -11.76
C LEU A 214 13.26 7.29 -12.77
N ALA A 215 13.19 8.53 -12.29
CA ALA A 215 12.94 9.67 -13.18
C ALA A 215 14.12 9.92 -14.11
N GLY A 216 13.82 10.31 -15.34
CA GLY A 216 14.84 10.76 -16.29
C GLY A 216 15.60 11.97 -15.75
N ASN A 217 16.87 12.04 -16.06
CA ASN A 217 17.75 13.17 -15.70
C ASN A 217 18.81 13.41 -16.78
N ASN A 218 19.62 14.47 -16.60
CA ASN A 218 20.64 14.88 -17.57
C ASN A 218 21.73 13.82 -17.84
N VAL A 219 21.88 12.81 -16.98
CA VAL A 219 22.84 11.71 -17.17
C VAL A 219 22.18 10.51 -17.85
N LEU A 220 20.95 10.17 -17.45
CA LEU A 220 20.22 9.02 -18.00
C LEU A 220 19.68 9.29 -19.41
N SER A 221 19.21 10.52 -19.68
CA SER A 221 18.62 10.88 -20.98
C SER A 221 19.59 10.67 -22.16
N PRO A 222 20.86 11.07 -22.11
CA PRO A 222 21.83 10.75 -23.15
C PRO A 222 22.07 9.24 -23.32
N LYS A 223 22.08 8.47 -22.22
CA LYS A 223 22.25 7.00 -22.27
C LYS A 223 21.05 6.31 -22.93
N ALA A 224 19.85 6.85 -22.77
CA ALA A 224 18.62 6.33 -23.37
C ALA A 224 18.45 6.70 -24.86
N LYS A 225 19.11 7.76 -25.33
CA LYS A 225 18.93 8.28 -26.70
C LYS A 225 19.17 7.24 -27.82
N PRO A 226 20.25 6.43 -27.82
CA PRO A 226 20.45 5.41 -28.85
C PRO A 226 19.31 4.38 -28.93
N LEU A 227 18.76 3.99 -27.78
CA LEU A 227 17.61 3.08 -27.72
C LEU A 227 16.36 3.71 -28.34
N LEU A 228 16.10 5.00 -28.04
CA LEU A 228 14.96 5.73 -28.60
C LEU A 228 15.09 5.88 -30.12
N GLU A 229 16.29 6.14 -30.67
CA GLU A 229 16.54 6.21 -32.11
C GLU A 229 16.27 4.86 -32.79
N ARG A 230 16.73 3.76 -32.19
CA ARG A 230 16.42 2.39 -32.67
C ARG A 230 14.91 2.10 -32.64
N ALA A 231 14.23 2.50 -31.56
CA ALA A 231 12.79 2.32 -31.45
C ALA A 231 12.01 3.10 -32.50
N ARG A 232 12.42 4.34 -32.82
CA ARG A 232 11.83 5.16 -33.91
C ARG A 232 12.04 4.52 -35.29
N ALA A 233 13.24 4.08 -35.60
CA ALA A 233 13.52 3.39 -36.86
C ALA A 233 12.71 2.11 -37.02
N LEU A 234 12.60 1.33 -35.95
CA LEU A 234 11.78 0.11 -35.93
C LEU A 234 10.29 0.41 -36.13
N HIS A 235 9.77 1.45 -35.45
CA HIS A 235 8.38 1.88 -35.58
C HIS A 235 8.07 2.27 -37.02
N GLN A 236 8.91 3.12 -37.64
CA GLN A 236 8.76 3.53 -39.03
C GLN A 236 8.78 2.34 -40.00
N THR A 237 9.71 1.39 -39.80
CA THR A 237 9.76 0.16 -40.62
C THR A 237 8.48 -0.64 -40.49
N ARG A 238 7.94 -0.78 -39.30
CA ARG A 238 6.66 -1.50 -39.04
C ARG A 238 5.48 -0.80 -39.70
N CYS A 239 5.40 0.53 -39.67
CA CYS A 239 4.35 1.29 -40.34
C CYS A 239 4.41 1.11 -41.86
N VAL A 240 5.58 1.27 -42.48
CA VAL A 240 5.76 1.05 -43.92
C VAL A 240 5.37 -0.39 -44.34
N ASN A 241 5.78 -1.38 -43.56
CA ASN A 241 5.41 -2.78 -43.84
C ASN A 241 3.90 -3.04 -43.71
N ALA A 242 3.26 -2.45 -42.68
CA ALA A 242 1.82 -2.56 -42.47
C ALA A 242 1.06 -1.96 -43.66
N GLN A 243 1.41 -0.76 -44.09
CA GLN A 243 0.84 -0.11 -45.28
C GLN A 243 1.00 -0.97 -46.54
N ARG A 244 2.19 -1.53 -46.76
CA ARG A 244 2.49 -2.38 -47.92
C ARG A 244 1.67 -3.66 -47.95
N LEU A 245 1.33 -4.20 -46.74
CA LEU A 245 0.57 -5.45 -46.59
C LEU A 245 -0.93 -5.20 -46.41
N GLY A 246 -1.40 -3.96 -46.43
CA GLY A 246 -2.81 -3.61 -46.16
C GLY A 246 -3.25 -3.89 -44.74
N HIS A 247 -2.31 -3.92 -43.78
CA HIS A 247 -2.59 -4.11 -42.36
C HIS A 247 -2.70 -2.76 -41.65
N SER A 248 -3.34 -2.74 -40.48
CA SER A 248 -3.34 -1.58 -39.60
C SER A 248 -1.93 -1.30 -39.07
N GLU A 249 -1.57 0.00 -39.01
CA GLU A 249 -0.27 0.44 -38.46
C GLU A 249 -0.19 0.15 -36.94
N PRO A 250 1.02 -0.17 -36.46
CA PRO A 250 1.22 -0.36 -35.03
C PRO A 250 1.05 0.96 -34.29
N THR A 251 0.17 0.99 -33.29
CA THR A 251 -0.04 2.17 -32.43
C THR A 251 1.13 2.46 -31.51
N THR A 252 1.92 1.45 -31.19
CA THR A 252 3.03 1.57 -30.24
C THR A 252 4.17 0.61 -30.57
N THR A 253 5.40 1.11 -30.49
CA THR A 253 6.61 0.28 -30.51
C THR A 253 7.42 0.49 -29.26
N ARG A 254 7.73 -0.59 -28.53
CA ARG A 254 8.51 -0.59 -27.30
C ARG A 254 9.82 -1.33 -27.50
N MET A 255 10.90 -0.77 -26.99
CA MET A 255 12.21 -1.42 -26.89
C MET A 255 12.76 -1.25 -25.48
N TYR A 256 13.57 -2.19 -25.06
CA TYR A 256 14.22 -2.17 -23.76
C TYR A 256 15.72 -2.38 -23.94
N ASP A 257 16.48 -1.75 -23.05
CA ASP A 257 17.93 -1.93 -22.93
C ASP A 257 18.31 -1.71 -21.47
N ASP A 258 19.51 -2.09 -21.07
CA ASP A 258 19.99 -1.82 -19.74
C ASP A 258 21.28 -1.00 -19.77
N VAL A 259 21.42 -0.16 -18.75
CA VAL A 259 22.59 0.68 -18.54
C VAL A 259 23.00 0.65 -17.08
N GLU A 260 24.29 0.80 -16.82
CA GLU A 260 24.76 1.09 -15.46
C GLU A 260 24.62 2.58 -15.15
N TYR A 261 24.08 2.87 -13.97
CA TYR A 261 23.92 4.23 -13.49
C TYR A 261 24.15 4.31 -11.98
N GLN A 262 24.83 5.38 -11.57
CA GLN A 262 25.03 5.75 -10.19
C GLN A 262 24.61 7.21 -9.98
N ALA A 263 23.62 7.45 -9.13
CA ALA A 263 23.33 8.80 -8.65
C ALA A 263 24.39 9.23 -7.62
N SER A 264 24.61 10.54 -7.46
CA SER A 264 25.61 11.07 -6.51
C SER A 264 25.37 10.64 -5.05
N SER A 265 24.11 10.35 -4.69
CA SER A 265 23.72 9.88 -3.37
C SER A 265 23.77 8.36 -3.20
N TRP A 266 24.04 7.60 -4.25
CA TRP A 266 24.07 6.15 -4.20
C TRP A 266 25.46 5.63 -3.88
N PRO A 267 25.59 4.59 -3.02
CA PRO A 267 26.88 4.04 -2.65
C PRO A 267 27.59 3.30 -3.79
N GLN A 268 26.82 2.85 -4.79
CA GLN A 268 27.34 2.11 -5.94
C GLN A 268 26.48 2.32 -7.18
N ALA A 269 26.96 1.87 -8.32
CA ALA A 269 26.16 1.79 -9.55
C ALA A 269 25.17 0.64 -9.47
N TYR A 270 24.01 0.84 -10.07
CA TYR A 270 22.99 -0.19 -10.23
C TYR A 270 22.61 -0.34 -11.70
N ARG A 271 22.16 -1.53 -12.05
CA ARG A 271 21.54 -1.79 -13.35
C ARG A 271 20.23 -1.04 -13.47
N VAL A 272 20.07 -0.25 -14.53
CA VAL A 272 18.84 0.49 -14.83
C VAL A 272 18.30 -0.01 -16.17
N VAL A 273 17.08 -0.53 -16.15
CA VAL A 273 16.36 -0.90 -17.37
C VAL A 273 15.73 0.36 -17.97
N VAL A 274 16.11 0.66 -19.20
CA VAL A 274 15.58 1.77 -19.98
C VAL A 274 14.49 1.27 -20.91
N LYS A 275 13.31 1.90 -20.89
CA LYS A 275 12.25 1.68 -21.86
C LYS A 275 12.17 2.85 -22.83
N ALA A 276 12.30 2.60 -24.12
CA ALA A 276 11.95 3.53 -25.19
C ALA A 276 10.57 3.16 -25.75
N GLU A 277 9.69 4.13 -25.83
CA GLU A 277 8.33 3.96 -26.34
C GLU A 277 8.05 5.02 -27.41
N VAL A 278 7.63 4.55 -28.58
CA VAL A 278 7.21 5.40 -29.71
C VAL A 278 5.73 5.11 -29.94
N MET A 279 4.93 6.14 -29.89
CA MET A 279 3.48 6.11 -30.19
C MET A 279 3.21 6.82 -31.49
N ALA A 280 2.18 6.37 -32.21
CA ALA A 280 1.70 7.00 -33.44
C ALA A 280 1.13 8.40 -33.18
#